data_dd9517df1768ef6202ae47a4f7e7ceec
#
_entry.id   dd9517df1768ef6202ae47a4f7e7ceec
#
_cell.length_a   1.000
_cell.length_b   1.000
_cell.length_c   1.000
_cell.angle_alpha   90.00
_cell.angle_beta   90.00
_cell.angle_gamma   90.00
#
_symmetry.space_group_name_H-M   'P 1'
#
loop_
_entity.id
_entity.type
_entity.pdbx_description
1 polymer ?
#
loop_
_entity_poly.entity_id
_entity_poly.type
_entity_poly.pdbx_seq_one_letter_code
_entity_poly.pdbx_strand_id
1 'polypeptide(L)'
;MVRGLSYYTGPIFETNITKPDNLGSVTGGGRYDDLIGLFRKESLPTTGSSLGLERIIDLMDLLNLYPPELTGTVVQVLVTVFDATSQAESLRLASELRAADVRTEVFMQPNKSIGKQIQYADRKGARIVAFLGSDEIKAGVVKFKRLRDGQEVSASRTGAAEAVRELLGG
;
A
#
# COMPACT_ATOMS: atom_id res chain seq x y z
N MET A 1 -29.23 -4.74 12.14
CA MET A 1 -29.21 -4.12 13.48
C MET A 1 -28.25 -4.91 14.35
N VAL A 2 -27.18 -4.26 14.85
CA VAL A 2 -26.20 -4.91 15.73
C VAL A 2 -26.89 -5.14 17.07
N ARG A 3 -27.48 -6.29 17.24
CA ARG A 3 -28.04 -6.72 18.53
C ARG A 3 -26.90 -7.31 19.36
N GLY A 4 -26.65 -6.78 20.54
CA GLY A 4 -25.75 -7.40 21.50
C GLY A 4 -24.71 -6.47 22.14
N LEU A 5 -24.71 -5.21 21.83
CA LEU A 5 -23.86 -4.25 22.54
C LEU A 5 -24.68 -3.63 23.68
N SER A 6 -24.48 -4.18 24.89
CA SER A 6 -25.21 -3.78 26.11
C SER A 6 -24.82 -2.40 26.66
N TYR A 7 -23.85 -1.73 26.01
CA TYR A 7 -23.35 -0.44 26.48
C TYR A 7 -24.12 0.78 25.92
N TYR A 8 -25.02 0.61 24.95
CA TYR A 8 -25.84 1.70 24.46
C TYR A 8 -26.87 2.15 25.48
N THR A 9 -26.90 3.44 25.79
CA THR A 9 -27.81 4.08 26.74
C THR A 9 -28.84 4.99 26.08
N GLY A 10 -28.82 5.11 24.75
CA GLY A 10 -29.69 6.01 24.00
C GLY A 10 -29.85 5.61 22.54
N PRO A 11 -30.10 6.58 21.64
CA PRO A 11 -30.33 6.31 20.23
C PRO A 11 -29.20 5.49 19.61
N ILE A 12 -29.57 4.54 18.75
CA ILE A 12 -28.69 3.74 17.91
C ILE A 12 -28.99 4.09 16.46
N PHE A 13 -27.95 4.20 15.65
CA PHE A 13 -28.07 4.49 14.22
C PHE A 13 -27.24 3.51 13.38
N GLU A 14 -27.70 3.26 12.18
CA GLU A 14 -27.04 2.45 11.18
C GLU A 14 -27.13 3.16 9.83
N THR A 15 -26.07 3.03 9.02
CA THR A 15 -26.10 3.49 7.64
C THR A 15 -26.17 2.28 6.72
N ASN A 16 -27.25 2.19 5.96
CA ASN A 16 -27.45 1.12 5.00
C ASN A 16 -27.32 1.65 3.57
N ILE A 17 -26.81 0.82 2.69
CA ILE A 17 -26.78 1.11 1.26
C ILE A 17 -28.16 0.83 0.69
N THR A 18 -28.68 1.79 -0.06
CA THR A 18 -30.02 1.68 -0.68
C THR A 18 -29.99 1.02 -2.06
N LYS A 19 -28.85 1.12 -2.75
CA LYS A 19 -28.62 0.49 -4.08
C LYS A 19 -27.16 0.07 -4.20
N PRO A 20 -26.88 -1.22 -4.54
CA PRO A 20 -27.83 -2.33 -4.62
C PRO A 20 -28.40 -2.72 -3.24
N ASP A 21 -29.57 -3.33 -3.24
CA ASP A 21 -30.22 -3.78 -2.02
C ASP A 21 -29.47 -4.97 -1.37
N ASN A 22 -29.70 -5.19 -0.08
CA ASN A 22 -29.27 -6.36 0.69
C ASN A 22 -27.77 -6.43 1.04
N LEU A 23 -27.03 -5.34 0.96
CA LEU A 23 -25.60 -5.32 1.35
C LEU A 23 -25.39 -5.07 2.85
N GLY A 24 -26.46 -4.81 3.59
CA GLY A 24 -26.41 -4.59 5.02
C GLY A 24 -25.85 -3.23 5.43
N SER A 25 -25.59 -3.10 6.71
CA SER A 25 -25.10 -1.84 7.30
C SER A 25 -23.58 -1.68 7.07
N VAL A 26 -23.15 -0.51 6.62
CA VAL A 26 -21.72 -0.13 6.42
C VAL A 26 -21.16 0.65 7.58
N THR A 27 -22.05 1.30 8.39
CA THR A 27 -21.67 1.94 9.64
C THR A 27 -22.71 1.64 10.69
N GLY A 28 -22.29 1.61 11.94
CA GLY A 28 -23.19 1.50 13.08
C GLY A 28 -22.64 2.28 14.25
N GLY A 29 -23.54 2.85 15.04
CA GLY A 29 -23.17 3.63 16.20
C GLY A 29 -24.35 3.94 17.11
N GLY A 30 -24.09 4.69 18.15
CA GLY A 30 -25.12 5.10 19.10
C GLY A 30 -24.55 5.91 20.25
N ARG A 31 -25.46 6.29 21.14
CA ARG A 31 -25.11 6.96 22.38
C ARG A 31 -24.77 5.95 23.47
N TYR A 32 -23.72 6.20 24.21
CA TYR A 32 -23.29 5.41 25.37
C TYR A 32 -22.69 6.33 26.43
N ASP A 33 -23.39 6.44 27.57
CA ASP A 33 -23.03 7.38 28.61
C ASP A 33 -22.13 6.73 29.69
N ASP A 34 -22.26 5.43 29.90
CA ASP A 34 -21.61 4.74 31.00
C ASP A 34 -20.26 4.10 30.63
N LEU A 35 -19.98 3.95 29.34
CA LEU A 35 -18.76 3.26 28.86
C LEU A 35 -17.49 3.97 29.35
N ILE A 36 -17.48 5.30 29.30
CA ILE A 36 -16.33 6.10 29.75
C ILE A 36 -16.12 5.98 31.25
N GLY A 37 -17.22 5.83 32.01
CA GLY A 37 -17.19 5.62 33.47
C GLY A 37 -16.47 4.34 33.91
N LEU A 38 -16.29 3.35 32.99
CA LEU A 38 -15.47 2.17 33.29
C LEU A 38 -13.97 2.49 33.38
N PHE A 39 -13.53 3.57 32.78
CA PHE A 39 -12.12 3.98 32.70
C PHE A 39 -11.85 5.28 33.46
N ARG A 40 -12.88 6.01 33.86
CA ARG A 40 -12.80 7.27 34.61
C ARG A 40 -13.80 7.26 35.76
N LYS A 41 -13.55 8.11 36.77
CA LYS A 41 -14.45 8.27 37.93
C LYS A 41 -15.77 8.98 37.58
N GLU A 42 -15.81 9.66 36.46
CA GLU A 42 -16.96 10.47 35.99
C GLU A 42 -17.58 9.82 34.76
N SER A 43 -18.91 9.71 34.74
CA SER A 43 -19.66 9.35 33.53
C SER A 43 -19.68 10.54 32.59
N LEU A 44 -19.38 10.30 31.31
CA LEU A 44 -19.38 11.32 30.28
C LEU A 44 -20.31 10.88 29.14
N PRO A 45 -21.40 11.65 28.86
CA PRO A 45 -22.24 11.35 27.71
C PRO A 45 -21.44 11.34 26.42
N THR A 46 -21.51 10.24 25.71
CA THR A 46 -20.68 10.02 24.52
C THR A 46 -21.48 9.36 23.42
N THR A 47 -21.14 9.69 22.19
CA THR A 47 -21.63 8.99 21.01
C THR A 47 -20.44 8.59 20.14
N GLY A 48 -20.58 7.48 19.45
CA GLY A 48 -19.54 7.02 18.53
C GLY A 48 -20.11 6.16 17.42
N SER A 49 -19.33 5.99 16.40
CA SER A 49 -19.66 5.17 15.24
C SER A 49 -18.46 4.33 14.82
N SER A 50 -18.73 3.15 14.27
CA SER A 50 -17.76 2.29 13.62
C SER A 50 -18.03 2.24 12.12
N LEU A 51 -16.97 2.05 11.34
CA LEU A 51 -17.02 1.84 9.89
C LEU A 51 -16.72 0.38 9.59
N GLY A 52 -17.56 -0.27 8.80
CA GLY A 52 -17.34 -1.60 8.26
C GLY A 52 -16.39 -1.55 7.06
N LEU A 53 -15.07 -1.45 7.33
CA LEU A 53 -14.07 -1.23 6.29
C LEU A 53 -14.16 -2.26 5.17
N GLU A 54 -14.21 -3.55 5.51
CA GLU A 54 -14.32 -4.64 4.52
C GLU A 54 -15.56 -4.49 3.64
N ARG A 55 -16.71 -4.19 4.24
CA ARG A 55 -17.96 -3.97 3.49
C ARG A 55 -17.91 -2.76 2.57
N ILE A 56 -17.23 -1.70 3.00
CA ILE A 56 -17.03 -0.50 2.16
C ILE A 56 -16.13 -0.87 0.97
N ILE A 57 -15.07 -1.64 1.19
CA ILE A 57 -14.17 -2.10 0.13
C ILE A 57 -14.94 -2.98 -0.87
N ASP A 58 -15.70 -3.99 -0.40
CA ASP A 58 -16.51 -4.85 -1.26
C ASP A 58 -17.52 -4.05 -2.10
N LEU A 59 -18.09 -3.01 -1.51
CA LEU A 59 -18.99 -2.08 -2.22
C LEU A 59 -18.27 -1.25 -3.27
N MET A 60 -17.08 -0.76 -2.96
CA MET A 60 -16.25 0.00 -3.90
C MET A 60 -15.86 -0.86 -5.10
N ASP A 61 -15.53 -2.14 -4.88
CA ASP A 61 -15.26 -3.12 -5.92
C ASP A 61 -16.50 -3.38 -6.79
N LEU A 62 -17.63 -3.68 -6.15
CA LEU A 62 -18.90 -3.99 -6.83
C LEU A 62 -19.40 -2.84 -7.70
N LEU A 63 -19.22 -1.61 -7.24
CA LEU A 63 -19.72 -0.40 -7.89
C LEU A 63 -18.66 0.36 -8.70
N ASN A 64 -17.43 -0.16 -8.81
CA ASN A 64 -16.29 0.48 -9.46
C ASN A 64 -16.06 1.93 -8.98
N LEU A 65 -16.07 2.13 -7.65
CA LEU A 65 -15.96 3.46 -7.04
C LEU A 65 -14.53 3.88 -6.73
N TYR A 66 -13.53 3.06 -7.05
CA TYR A 66 -12.14 3.45 -6.85
C TYR A 66 -11.76 4.59 -7.80
N PRO A 67 -11.08 5.62 -7.30
CA PRO A 67 -10.47 6.62 -8.16
C PRO A 67 -9.52 5.96 -9.15
N PRO A 68 -9.48 6.41 -10.42
CA PRO A 68 -8.60 5.82 -11.45
C PRO A 68 -7.14 5.74 -11.03
N GLU A 69 -6.69 6.67 -10.20
CA GLU A 69 -5.32 6.75 -9.69
C GLU A 69 -4.97 5.59 -8.74
N LEU A 70 -5.96 4.95 -8.14
CA LEU A 70 -5.80 3.81 -7.24
C LEU A 70 -5.86 2.46 -7.96
N THR A 71 -6.03 2.45 -9.29
CA THR A 71 -6.02 1.21 -10.06
C THR A 71 -4.61 0.64 -10.14
N GLY A 72 -4.42 -0.59 -9.67
CA GLY A 72 -3.15 -1.28 -9.74
C GLY A 72 -2.42 -1.37 -8.39
N THR A 73 -1.12 -1.33 -8.45
CA THR A 73 -0.26 -1.42 -7.27
C THR A 73 0.13 -0.05 -6.72
N VAL A 74 0.33 0.01 -5.41
CA VAL A 74 0.99 1.17 -4.78
C VAL A 74 2.50 1.20 -5.07
N VAL A 75 3.09 0.09 -5.55
CA VAL A 75 4.53 -0.04 -5.80
C VAL A 75 4.90 0.64 -7.12
N GLN A 76 5.85 1.57 -7.09
CA GLN A 76 6.39 2.23 -8.27
C GLN A 76 7.65 1.53 -8.78
N VAL A 77 8.51 1.11 -7.85
CA VAL A 77 9.81 0.49 -8.15
C VAL A 77 9.92 -0.88 -7.47
N LEU A 78 10.29 -1.91 -8.23
CA LEU A 78 10.75 -3.18 -7.68
C LEU A 78 12.29 -3.22 -7.74
N VAL A 79 12.93 -3.37 -6.59
CA VAL A 79 14.39 -3.63 -6.52
C VAL A 79 14.62 -5.13 -6.60
N THR A 80 15.42 -5.55 -7.56
CA THR A 80 15.82 -6.97 -7.73
C THR A 80 16.91 -7.37 -6.74
N VAL A 81 16.99 -8.67 -6.46
CA VAL A 81 18.08 -9.26 -5.68
C VAL A 81 18.73 -10.32 -6.53
N PHE A 82 20.01 -10.12 -6.87
CA PHE A 82 20.76 -11.06 -7.71
C PHE A 82 21.16 -12.31 -6.93
N ASP A 83 21.66 -12.11 -5.71
CA ASP A 83 22.15 -13.15 -4.83
C ASP A 83 22.09 -12.71 -3.35
N ALA A 84 22.50 -13.60 -2.46
CA ALA A 84 22.52 -13.30 -1.03
C ALA A 84 23.51 -12.18 -0.67
N THR A 85 24.56 -11.98 -1.45
CA THR A 85 25.58 -10.95 -1.17
C THR A 85 25.10 -9.56 -1.57
N SER A 86 24.31 -9.45 -2.62
CA SER A 86 23.71 -8.18 -3.08
C SER A 86 22.44 -7.79 -2.30
N GLN A 87 21.87 -8.72 -1.52
CA GLN A 87 20.60 -8.49 -0.80
C GLN A 87 20.66 -7.29 0.15
N ALA A 88 21.76 -7.14 0.90
CA ALA A 88 21.92 -6.03 1.84
C ALA A 88 21.91 -4.68 1.10
N GLU A 89 22.58 -4.58 -0.03
CA GLU A 89 22.63 -3.36 -0.84
C GLU A 89 21.28 -3.07 -1.51
N SER A 90 20.55 -4.11 -1.97
CA SER A 90 19.20 -3.96 -2.49
C SER A 90 18.23 -3.42 -1.43
N LEU A 91 18.32 -3.89 -0.18
CA LEU A 91 17.53 -3.38 0.94
C LEU A 91 17.88 -1.92 1.27
N ARG A 92 19.17 -1.57 1.26
CA ARG A 92 19.61 -0.17 1.47
C ARG A 92 19.08 0.76 0.37
N LEU A 93 19.20 0.34 -0.90
CA LEU A 93 18.64 1.10 -2.02
C LEU A 93 17.14 1.34 -1.85
N ALA A 94 16.39 0.29 -1.50
CA ALA A 94 14.96 0.43 -1.28
C ALA A 94 14.62 1.39 -0.12
N SER A 95 15.43 1.37 0.94
CA SER A 95 15.29 2.30 2.08
C SER A 95 15.54 3.73 1.67
N GLU A 96 16.59 3.98 0.86
CA GLU A 96 16.94 5.30 0.33
C GLU A 96 15.85 5.82 -0.61
N LEU A 97 15.34 4.99 -1.51
CA LEU A 97 14.23 5.37 -2.41
C LEU A 97 12.96 5.69 -1.63
N ARG A 98 12.61 4.91 -0.61
CA ARG A 98 11.45 5.19 0.28
C ARG A 98 11.62 6.48 1.06
N ALA A 99 12.83 6.78 1.56
CA ALA A 99 13.13 8.04 2.24
C ALA A 99 12.99 9.26 1.31
N ALA A 100 13.05 9.04 0.00
CA ALA A 100 12.83 10.04 -1.05
C ALA A 100 11.39 9.98 -1.63
N ASP A 101 10.41 9.42 -0.88
CA ASP A 101 9.00 9.28 -1.25
C ASP A 101 8.73 8.43 -2.50
N VAL A 102 9.65 7.54 -2.89
CA VAL A 102 9.44 6.56 -3.95
C VAL A 102 8.91 5.26 -3.35
N ARG A 103 7.69 4.86 -3.73
CA ARG A 103 7.08 3.63 -3.25
C ARG A 103 7.77 2.41 -3.84
N THR A 104 8.62 1.79 -3.04
CA THR A 104 9.58 0.77 -3.46
C THR A 104 9.36 -0.54 -2.74
N GLU A 105 9.40 -1.64 -3.47
CA GLU A 105 9.42 -3.01 -2.95
C GLU A 105 10.74 -3.69 -3.28
N VAL A 106 11.20 -4.59 -2.42
CA VAL A 106 12.35 -5.47 -2.69
C VAL A 106 11.84 -6.86 -2.97
N PHE A 107 12.36 -7.52 -3.99
CA PHE A 107 12.04 -8.92 -4.26
C PHE A 107 12.72 -9.83 -3.24
N MET A 108 11.91 -10.48 -2.38
CA MET A 108 12.39 -11.21 -1.20
C MET A 108 12.83 -12.67 -1.45
N GLN A 109 12.90 -13.11 -2.72
CA GLN A 109 13.30 -14.48 -3.08
C GLN A 109 14.60 -14.49 -3.90
N PRO A 110 15.78 -14.39 -3.27
CA PRO A 110 17.06 -14.19 -3.97
C PRO A 110 17.45 -15.34 -4.91
N ASN A 111 16.87 -16.54 -4.74
CA ASN A 111 17.16 -17.71 -5.58
C ASN A 111 16.35 -17.74 -6.89
N LYS A 112 15.54 -16.74 -7.18
CA LYS A 112 14.81 -16.65 -8.44
C LYS A 112 15.59 -15.85 -9.47
N SER A 113 15.58 -16.32 -10.72
CA SER A 113 16.23 -15.60 -11.82
C SER A 113 15.67 -14.18 -11.98
N ILE A 114 16.49 -13.26 -12.47
CA ILE A 114 16.09 -11.87 -12.73
C ILE A 114 14.87 -11.79 -13.65
N GLY A 115 14.79 -12.66 -14.67
CA GLY A 115 13.60 -12.73 -15.53
C GLY A 115 12.30 -13.00 -14.76
N LYS A 116 12.32 -13.88 -13.73
CA LYS A 116 11.15 -14.14 -12.88
C LYS A 116 10.82 -12.95 -11.97
N GLN A 117 11.82 -12.20 -11.55
CA GLN A 117 11.64 -10.98 -10.76
C GLN A 117 11.00 -9.87 -11.60
N ILE A 118 11.42 -9.72 -12.87
CA ILE A 118 10.80 -8.79 -13.83
C ILE A 118 9.34 -9.19 -14.09
N GLN A 119 9.05 -10.47 -14.32
CA GLN A 119 7.68 -10.95 -14.50
C GLN A 119 6.80 -10.71 -13.27
N TYR A 120 7.38 -10.79 -12.08
CA TYR A 120 6.68 -10.46 -10.84
C TYR A 120 6.36 -8.95 -10.77
N ALA A 121 7.34 -8.09 -11.11
CA ALA A 121 7.15 -6.65 -11.16
C ALA A 121 6.03 -6.27 -12.14
N ASP A 122 6.03 -6.85 -13.33
CA ASP A 122 5.03 -6.62 -14.36
C ASP A 122 3.63 -7.04 -13.92
N ARG A 123 3.48 -8.28 -13.42
CA ARG A 123 2.18 -8.76 -12.89
C ARG A 123 1.66 -7.94 -11.72
N LYS A 124 2.56 -7.38 -10.92
CA LYS A 124 2.21 -6.51 -9.79
C LYS A 124 1.88 -5.09 -10.25
N GLY A 125 2.19 -4.74 -11.48
CA GLY A 125 1.99 -3.39 -12.03
C GLY A 125 3.03 -2.38 -11.59
N ALA A 126 4.21 -2.82 -11.12
CA ALA A 126 5.33 -1.91 -10.86
C ALA A 126 5.77 -1.24 -12.16
N ARG A 127 6.07 0.05 -12.12
CA ARG A 127 6.43 0.80 -13.33
C ARG A 127 7.89 0.66 -13.71
N ILE A 128 8.75 0.47 -12.71
CA ILE A 128 10.22 0.46 -12.85
C ILE A 128 10.78 -0.75 -12.12
N VAL A 129 11.81 -1.35 -12.70
CA VAL A 129 12.65 -2.35 -12.03
C VAL A 129 14.04 -1.76 -11.84
N ALA A 130 14.57 -1.86 -10.62
CA ALA A 130 15.94 -1.46 -10.30
C ALA A 130 16.83 -2.69 -10.19
N PHE A 131 17.98 -2.62 -10.84
CA PHE A 131 19.00 -3.67 -10.84
C PHE A 131 20.24 -3.18 -10.09
N LEU A 132 20.72 -3.99 -9.18
CA LEU A 132 21.91 -3.71 -8.37
C LEU A 132 22.68 -5.01 -8.15
N GLY A 133 23.43 -5.41 -9.16
CA GLY A 133 24.34 -6.56 -9.10
C GLY A 133 25.72 -6.16 -8.61
N SER A 134 26.64 -7.14 -8.57
CA SER A 134 28.00 -6.93 -8.08
C SER A 134 28.77 -5.84 -8.84
N ASP A 135 28.53 -5.71 -10.15
CA ASP A 135 29.21 -4.73 -10.99
C ASP A 135 28.67 -3.33 -10.74
N GLU A 136 27.34 -3.19 -10.64
CA GLU A 136 26.67 -1.93 -10.30
C GLU A 136 27.10 -1.45 -8.89
N ILE A 137 27.17 -2.36 -7.92
CA ILE A 137 27.63 -2.05 -6.55
C ILE A 137 29.06 -1.51 -6.56
N LYS A 138 29.99 -2.19 -7.28
CA LYS A 138 31.40 -1.75 -7.38
C LYS A 138 31.53 -0.39 -8.07
N ALA A 139 30.71 -0.15 -9.09
CA ALA A 139 30.71 1.10 -9.84
C ALA A 139 29.95 2.23 -9.13
N GLY A 140 29.23 1.96 -8.03
CA GLY A 140 28.42 2.94 -7.31
C GLY A 140 27.21 3.45 -8.10
N VAL A 141 26.69 2.62 -9.03
CA VAL A 141 25.57 2.95 -9.90
C VAL A 141 24.38 2.01 -9.67
N VAL A 142 23.20 2.44 -10.09
CA VAL A 142 21.99 1.64 -10.15
C VAL A 142 21.45 1.71 -11.56
N LYS A 143 21.04 0.58 -12.10
CA LYS A 143 20.40 0.50 -13.41
C LYS A 143 18.88 0.39 -13.20
N PHE A 144 18.12 1.21 -13.89
CA PHE A 144 16.67 1.23 -13.86
C PHE A 144 16.11 0.87 -15.24
N LYS A 145 15.02 0.10 -15.26
CA LYS A 145 14.27 -0.22 -16.47
C LYS A 145 12.80 0.10 -16.27
N ARG A 146 12.26 0.97 -17.13
CA ARG A 146 10.83 1.23 -17.18
C ARG A 146 10.13 0.11 -17.95
N LEU A 147 9.12 -0.52 -17.34
CA LEU A 147 8.52 -1.73 -17.92
C LEU A 147 7.62 -1.45 -19.13
N ARG A 148 6.95 -0.29 -19.18
CA ARG A 148 6.00 0.02 -20.25
C ARG A 148 6.61 0.08 -21.66
N ASP A 149 7.88 0.50 -21.77
CA ASP A 149 8.56 0.74 -23.06
C ASP A 149 9.99 0.21 -23.08
N GLY A 150 10.47 -0.37 -21.99
CA GLY A 150 11.80 -0.95 -21.88
C GLY A 150 12.92 0.07 -21.77
N GLN A 151 12.66 1.37 -21.58
CA GLN A 151 13.72 2.38 -21.42
C GLN A 151 14.61 2.03 -20.24
N GLU A 152 15.92 2.06 -20.46
CA GLU A 152 16.93 1.80 -19.43
C GLU A 152 17.74 3.07 -19.14
N VAL A 153 17.98 3.34 -17.87
CA VAL A 153 18.79 4.46 -17.36
C VAL A 153 19.73 3.96 -16.29
N SER A 154 20.97 4.40 -16.30
CA SER A 154 21.92 4.19 -15.21
C SER A 154 22.18 5.51 -14.50
N ALA A 155 22.09 5.49 -13.18
CA ALA A 155 22.33 6.67 -12.35
C ALA A 155 23.31 6.34 -11.22
N SER A 156 23.98 7.33 -10.69
CA SER A 156 24.75 7.18 -9.46
C SER A 156 23.82 6.79 -8.31
N ARG A 157 24.33 6.13 -7.28
CA ARG A 157 23.55 5.75 -6.09
C ARG A 157 22.85 6.98 -5.47
N THR A 158 23.53 8.10 -5.39
CA THR A 158 22.99 9.35 -4.86
C THR A 158 21.95 10.01 -5.76
N GLY A 159 22.02 9.79 -7.08
CA GLY A 159 21.05 10.29 -8.06
C GLY A 159 19.89 9.33 -8.34
N ALA A 160 19.82 8.19 -7.65
CA ALA A 160 18.86 7.13 -7.91
C ALA A 160 17.40 7.59 -7.83
N ALA A 161 17.06 8.39 -6.81
CA ALA A 161 15.70 8.88 -6.61
C ALA A 161 15.28 9.86 -7.71
N GLU A 162 16.18 10.73 -8.17
CA GLU A 162 15.92 11.67 -9.25
C GLU A 162 15.67 10.94 -10.57
N ALA A 163 16.54 10.00 -10.92
CA ALA A 163 16.37 9.15 -12.10
C ALA A 163 15.04 8.39 -12.12
N VAL A 164 14.58 7.93 -10.96
CA VAL A 164 13.27 7.29 -10.82
C VAL A 164 12.13 8.29 -11.07
N ARG A 165 12.21 9.52 -10.52
CA ARG A 165 11.18 10.55 -10.75
C ARG A 165 11.08 10.95 -12.23
N GLU A 166 12.21 11.10 -12.90
CA GLU A 166 12.25 11.37 -14.35
C GLU A 166 11.58 10.24 -15.15
N LEU A 167 11.90 8.97 -14.82
CA LEU A 167 11.29 7.82 -15.46
C LEU A 167 9.77 7.69 -15.18
N LEU A 168 9.29 8.17 -14.05
CA LEU A 168 7.87 8.13 -13.68
C LEU A 168 7.07 9.26 -14.31
N GLY A 169 7.70 10.43 -14.54
CA GLY A 169 7.07 11.64 -15.09
C GLY A 169 6.98 11.69 -16.61
N GLY A 170 7.75 10.84 -17.32
CA GLY A 170 7.76 10.70 -18.78
C GLY A 170 6.79 9.56 -19.28
#